data_539f18ad761c104a4f57354af5f79369
#
_entry.id   539f18ad761c104a4f57354af5f79369
#
_cell.length_a   1.000
_cell.length_b   1.000
_cell.length_c   1.000
_cell.angle_alpha   90.00
_cell.angle_beta   90.00
_cell.angle_gamma   90.00
#
_symmetry.space_group_name_H-M   'P 1'
#
loop_
_entity.id
_entity.type
_entity.pdbx_description
1 polymer ?
#
loop_
_entity_poly.entity_id
_entity_poly.type
_entity_poly.pdbx_seq_one_letter_code
_entity_poly.pdbx_strand_id
1 'polypeptide(L)'
;MKPACHILLLAWLVAVPASAQAPLQLAALQREAQTADPRARELDLQHAQTALRIRNIEVERLPALSALGQAQYQSDVPTSPFTGPTGQPLFSAPNATYDASLRVDQRLFDPSLKPRIAVARADLAESEARIRATLFGLRHEVNDAFFTAALLQEEAGALAATIADLETRLRETSARVREGTALAGEAAAVEATLLQHRQQEEELRANRRAALARLSALTGHAINADAVLALPDFGDAVARARTALEGVRARPEYEQFARARDKAVRQQDLAAAADRPRALAFGRVGYGKPGLNFIADRFETYGLAGLQLQWNAWTWGTSRRERDALGLQQQIVAAEETAFTDGLRRAIETDLASIDRLESTLAIDERIIALRQGIDRGAQARFREGVVTASEYLDRNTEWLGAQFARARHRVELAYARARLLTTLGLEVP
;
A
#
# COMPACT_ATOMS: atom_id res chain seq x y z
N MET A 1 0.50 2.66 76.74
CA MET A 1 1.76 3.08 76.08
C MET A 1 2.07 2.10 74.94
N LYS A 2 1.85 2.47 73.70
CA LYS A 2 2.23 1.68 72.50
C LYS A 2 3.21 2.51 71.71
N PRO A 3 4.35 1.95 71.24
CA PRO A 3 5.28 2.71 70.40
C PRO A 3 4.85 2.63 68.93
N ALA A 4 4.83 3.77 68.27
CA ALA A 4 4.62 3.90 66.83
C ALA A 4 5.92 3.51 66.09
N CYS A 5 5.80 2.53 65.21
CA CYS A 5 6.89 2.09 64.31
C CYS A 5 6.81 2.93 63.01
N HIS A 6 7.77 3.82 62.79
CA HIS A 6 7.90 4.55 61.53
C HIS A 6 8.68 3.68 60.53
N ILE A 7 7.98 3.20 59.51
CA ILE A 7 8.62 2.54 58.34
C ILE A 7 9.03 3.61 57.38
N LEU A 8 10.35 3.84 57.26
CA LEU A 8 10.96 4.66 56.20
C LEU A 8 10.97 3.82 54.89
N LEU A 9 10.10 4.18 53.94
CA LEU A 9 10.13 3.68 52.57
C LEU A 9 11.28 4.36 51.81
N LEU A 10 12.40 3.70 51.67
CA LEU A 10 13.46 4.10 50.76
C LEU A 10 13.03 3.80 49.31
N ALA A 11 12.60 4.84 48.58
CA ALA A 11 12.35 4.72 47.14
C ALA A 11 13.69 4.58 46.39
N TRP A 12 14.01 3.39 45.94
CA TRP A 12 15.09 3.16 45.01
C TRP A 12 14.69 3.71 43.63
N LEU A 13 15.24 4.87 43.25
CA LEU A 13 15.24 5.34 41.89
C LEU A 13 16.14 4.41 41.08
N VAL A 14 15.53 3.44 40.40
CA VAL A 14 16.22 2.66 39.35
C VAL A 14 16.43 3.61 38.17
N ALA A 15 17.61 4.20 38.04
CA ALA A 15 18.03 4.84 36.82
C ALA A 15 18.08 3.79 35.72
N VAL A 16 17.05 3.74 34.87
CA VAL A 16 17.06 2.97 33.63
C VAL A 16 18.18 3.57 32.78
N PRO A 17 19.22 2.81 32.44
CA PRO A 17 20.24 3.32 31.53
C PRO A 17 19.53 3.67 30.22
N ALA A 18 19.71 4.89 29.73
CA ALA A 18 19.31 5.28 28.38
C ALA A 18 20.09 4.36 27.43
N SER A 19 19.48 3.25 27.03
CA SER A 19 20.04 2.38 26.01
C SER A 19 20.22 3.23 24.77
N ALA A 20 21.45 3.41 24.32
CA ALA A 20 21.75 4.00 23.03
C ALA A 20 20.93 3.21 21.99
N GLN A 21 19.94 3.85 21.41
CA GLN A 21 19.08 3.22 20.41
C GLN A 21 19.99 2.79 19.24
N ALA A 22 19.94 1.51 18.87
CA ALA A 22 20.67 1.02 17.70
C ALA A 22 20.29 1.85 16.46
N PRO A 23 21.26 2.13 15.58
CA PRO A 23 20.95 2.89 14.36
C PRO A 23 19.82 2.25 13.56
N LEU A 24 18.91 3.07 13.08
CA LEU A 24 17.77 2.62 12.28
C LEU A 24 18.27 2.06 10.93
N GLN A 25 17.81 0.86 10.61
CA GLN A 25 18.16 0.18 9.37
C GLN A 25 16.98 0.22 8.37
N LEU A 26 17.29 0.51 7.11
CA LEU A 26 16.31 0.62 6.05
C LEU A 26 15.44 -0.64 5.89
N ALA A 27 16.07 -1.83 5.93
CA ALA A 27 15.37 -3.11 5.78
C ALA A 27 14.31 -3.34 6.88
N ALA A 28 14.59 -2.93 8.12
CA ALA A 28 13.65 -3.03 9.22
C ALA A 28 12.45 -2.11 9.00
N LEU A 29 12.70 -0.82 8.66
CA LEU A 29 11.66 0.17 8.41
C LEU A 29 10.75 -0.20 7.23
N GLN A 30 11.29 -0.80 6.16
CA GLN A 30 10.48 -1.29 5.04
C GLN A 30 9.53 -2.43 5.47
N ARG A 31 9.99 -3.36 6.31
CA ARG A 31 9.14 -4.45 6.83
C ARG A 31 8.07 -3.92 7.78
N GLU A 32 8.44 -3.02 8.68
CA GLU A 32 7.52 -2.39 9.62
C GLU A 32 6.42 -1.61 8.88
N ALA A 33 6.77 -0.82 7.87
CA ALA A 33 5.80 -0.08 7.07
C ALA A 33 4.78 -1.00 6.37
N GLN A 34 5.23 -2.15 5.84
CA GLN A 34 4.33 -3.12 5.21
C GLN A 34 3.36 -3.77 6.22
N THR A 35 3.79 -3.98 7.46
CA THR A 35 2.94 -4.58 8.51
C THR A 35 2.04 -3.57 9.21
N ALA A 36 2.48 -2.31 9.33
CA ALA A 36 1.73 -1.23 9.96
C ALA A 36 0.62 -0.65 9.07
N ASP A 37 0.74 -0.81 7.76
CA ASP A 37 -0.24 -0.26 6.83
C ASP A 37 -1.62 -0.92 7.01
N PRO A 38 -2.70 -0.14 7.14
CA PRO A 38 -4.06 -0.67 7.30
C PRO A 38 -4.49 -1.67 6.20
N ARG A 39 -3.90 -1.59 5.00
CA ARG A 39 -4.13 -2.53 3.90
C ARG A 39 -3.63 -3.95 4.18
N ALA A 40 -2.68 -4.12 5.11
CA ALA A 40 -2.30 -5.46 5.57
C ALA A 40 -3.49 -6.18 6.23
N ARG A 41 -4.30 -5.47 7.02
CA ARG A 41 -5.53 -6.01 7.62
C ARG A 41 -6.63 -6.29 6.59
N GLU A 42 -6.61 -5.60 5.45
CA GLU A 42 -7.58 -5.83 4.38
C GLU A 42 -7.51 -7.26 3.85
N LEU A 43 -6.35 -7.91 3.86
CA LEU A 43 -6.19 -9.32 3.46
C LEU A 43 -7.10 -10.24 4.28
N ASP A 44 -7.08 -10.13 5.60
CA ASP A 44 -7.90 -10.95 6.49
C ASP A 44 -9.41 -10.69 6.28
N LEU A 45 -9.78 -9.43 6.06
CA LEU A 45 -11.16 -9.04 5.79
C LEU A 45 -11.65 -9.59 4.44
N GLN A 46 -10.82 -9.57 3.39
CA GLN A 46 -11.13 -10.16 2.08
C GLN A 46 -11.31 -11.68 2.18
N HIS A 47 -10.46 -12.36 2.95
CA HIS A 47 -10.62 -13.80 3.23
C HIS A 47 -11.95 -14.10 3.92
N ALA A 48 -12.25 -13.39 5.00
CA ALA A 48 -13.50 -13.58 5.74
C ALA A 48 -14.73 -13.30 4.86
N GLN A 49 -14.71 -12.21 4.08
CA GLN A 49 -15.78 -11.87 3.16
C GLN A 49 -15.99 -12.95 2.10
N THR A 50 -14.91 -13.44 1.50
CA THR A 50 -14.98 -14.47 0.45
C THR A 50 -15.46 -15.79 1.01
N ALA A 51 -15.04 -16.18 2.22
CA ALA A 51 -15.54 -17.36 2.89
C ALA A 51 -17.07 -17.32 3.08
N LEU A 52 -17.61 -16.18 3.50
CA LEU A 52 -19.06 -15.97 3.61
C LEU A 52 -19.76 -16.05 2.24
N ARG A 53 -19.20 -15.44 1.20
CA ARG A 53 -19.75 -15.52 -0.17
C ARG A 53 -19.76 -16.95 -0.69
N ILE A 54 -18.68 -17.72 -0.49
CA ILE A 54 -18.62 -19.12 -0.90
C ILE A 54 -19.67 -19.93 -0.14
N ARG A 55 -19.80 -19.72 1.16
CA ARG A 55 -20.82 -20.39 1.96
C ARG A 55 -22.23 -20.08 1.48
N ASN A 56 -22.51 -18.82 1.10
CA ASN A 56 -23.81 -18.45 0.51
C ASN A 56 -24.07 -19.18 -0.82
N ILE A 57 -23.04 -19.41 -1.65
CA ILE A 57 -23.19 -20.19 -2.88
C ILE A 57 -23.40 -21.69 -2.55
N GLU A 58 -22.73 -22.22 -1.54
CA GLU A 58 -22.85 -23.62 -1.13
C GLU A 58 -24.23 -23.95 -0.56
N VAL A 59 -24.80 -23.03 0.24
CA VAL A 59 -26.14 -23.24 0.83
C VAL A 59 -27.27 -23.17 -0.23
N GLU A 60 -27.01 -22.67 -1.45
CA GLU A 60 -27.98 -22.74 -2.55
C GLU A 60 -28.32 -24.19 -2.95
N ARG A 61 -27.55 -25.18 -2.51
CA ARG A 61 -27.86 -26.62 -2.67
C ARG A 61 -28.87 -27.12 -1.64
N LEU A 62 -29.11 -26.38 -0.58
CA LEU A 62 -30.07 -26.74 0.45
C LEU A 62 -31.49 -26.31 0.05
N PRO A 63 -32.54 -26.95 0.60
CA PRO A 63 -33.90 -26.52 0.37
C PRO A 63 -34.10 -25.08 0.84
N ALA A 64 -34.66 -24.24 -0.04
CA ALA A 64 -35.04 -22.89 0.31
C ALA A 64 -36.55 -22.87 0.62
N LEU A 65 -36.90 -22.41 1.82
CA LEU A 65 -38.30 -22.22 2.26
C LEU A 65 -38.70 -20.77 2.05
N SER A 66 -39.82 -20.54 1.36
CA SER A 66 -40.42 -19.23 1.19
C SER A 66 -41.88 -19.23 1.57
N ALA A 67 -42.36 -18.16 2.20
CA ALA A 67 -43.77 -17.89 2.45
C ALA A 67 -44.29 -16.83 1.45
N LEU A 68 -45.41 -17.10 0.83
CA LEU A 68 -46.06 -16.20 -0.13
C LEU A 68 -47.45 -15.90 0.35
N GLY A 69 -47.79 -14.62 0.38
CA GLY A 69 -49.18 -14.12 0.56
C GLY A 69 -49.58 -13.27 -0.63
N GLN A 70 -50.73 -13.53 -1.24
CA GLN A 70 -51.21 -12.80 -2.38
C GLN A 70 -52.70 -12.48 -2.19
N ALA A 71 -53.08 -11.26 -2.45
CA ALA A 71 -54.49 -10.81 -2.61
C ALA A 71 -54.58 -10.09 -3.94
N GLN A 72 -55.53 -10.50 -4.78
CA GLN A 72 -55.65 -9.98 -6.14
C GLN A 72 -57.17 -9.75 -6.43
N TYR A 73 -57.50 -8.69 -7.09
CA TYR A 73 -58.82 -8.42 -7.67
C TYR A 73 -58.70 -8.30 -9.19
N GLN A 74 -59.59 -9.04 -9.89
CA GLN A 74 -59.69 -9.01 -11.34
C GLN A 74 -61.05 -8.43 -11.74
N SER A 75 -61.06 -7.39 -12.59
CA SER A 75 -62.32 -6.76 -13.07
C SER A 75 -63.05 -7.66 -14.04
N ASP A 76 -62.35 -8.54 -14.73
CA ASP A 76 -62.91 -9.51 -15.66
C ASP A 76 -62.36 -10.90 -15.35
N VAL A 77 -63.21 -11.91 -15.30
CA VAL A 77 -62.86 -13.27 -14.88
C VAL A 77 -63.42 -14.30 -15.87
N PRO A 78 -62.80 -15.46 -16.04
CA PRO A 78 -63.33 -16.54 -16.86
C PRO A 78 -64.69 -16.99 -16.36
N THR A 79 -65.65 -16.97 -17.30
CA THR A 79 -67.04 -17.41 -17.09
C THR A 79 -67.36 -18.58 -18.03
N SER A 80 -68.26 -19.46 -17.62
CA SER A 80 -68.74 -20.54 -18.49
C SER A 80 -69.47 -19.97 -19.72
N PRO A 81 -69.15 -20.43 -20.95
CA PRO A 81 -69.95 -20.10 -22.13
C PRO A 81 -71.33 -20.74 -22.15
N PHE A 82 -71.61 -21.71 -21.27
CA PHE A 82 -72.88 -22.37 -21.13
C PHE A 82 -73.67 -21.72 -20.02
N THR A 83 -74.92 -21.39 -20.28
CA THR A 83 -75.88 -20.81 -19.32
C THR A 83 -76.81 -21.86 -18.78
N GLY A 84 -77.14 -21.79 -17.49
CA GLY A 84 -78.16 -22.64 -16.87
C GLY A 84 -79.56 -22.21 -17.23
N PRO A 85 -80.63 -22.89 -16.72
CA PRO A 85 -82.05 -22.59 -16.92
C PRO A 85 -82.45 -21.16 -16.58
N THR A 86 -81.69 -20.46 -15.74
CA THR A 86 -81.86 -19.06 -15.30
C THR A 86 -81.12 -18.04 -16.15
N GLY A 87 -80.47 -18.42 -17.26
CA GLY A 87 -79.70 -17.52 -18.13
C GLY A 87 -78.34 -17.08 -17.55
N GLN A 88 -77.94 -17.55 -16.36
CA GLN A 88 -76.64 -17.25 -15.76
C GLN A 88 -75.56 -18.24 -16.20
N PRO A 89 -74.30 -17.85 -16.31
CA PRO A 89 -73.19 -18.79 -16.57
C PRO A 89 -73.22 -19.93 -15.56
N LEU A 90 -72.95 -21.17 -16.00
CA LEU A 90 -72.90 -22.35 -15.11
C LEU A 90 -71.82 -22.23 -14.05
N PHE A 91 -70.75 -21.48 -14.32
CA PHE A 91 -69.75 -21.07 -13.32
C PHE A 91 -69.13 -19.72 -13.72
N SER A 92 -68.66 -18.96 -12.73
CA SER A 92 -67.82 -17.77 -12.88
C SER A 92 -66.69 -17.86 -11.83
N ALA A 93 -65.46 -17.59 -12.24
CA ALA A 93 -64.36 -17.50 -11.29
C ALA A 93 -64.56 -16.29 -10.36
N PRO A 94 -64.10 -16.31 -9.10
CA PRO A 94 -64.19 -15.18 -8.19
C PRO A 94 -63.34 -14.01 -8.66
N ASN A 95 -63.89 -12.79 -8.59
CA ASN A 95 -63.15 -11.56 -8.91
C ASN A 95 -62.02 -11.25 -7.90
N ALA A 96 -62.24 -11.65 -6.63
CA ALA A 96 -61.21 -11.49 -5.58
C ALA A 96 -60.62 -12.85 -5.23
N THR A 97 -59.28 -12.94 -5.36
CA THR A 97 -58.53 -14.15 -5.06
C THR A 97 -57.55 -13.89 -3.90
N TYR A 98 -57.41 -14.83 -3.05
CA TYR A 98 -56.51 -14.78 -1.90
C TYR A 98 -55.73 -16.09 -1.83
N ASP A 99 -54.43 -16.00 -1.57
CA ASP A 99 -53.55 -17.15 -1.41
C ASP A 99 -52.50 -16.93 -0.31
N ALA A 100 -52.39 -17.84 0.56
CA ALA A 100 -51.27 -17.92 1.52
C ALA A 100 -50.60 -19.31 1.42
N SER A 101 -49.33 -19.34 1.14
CA SER A 101 -48.64 -20.61 0.85
C SER A 101 -47.21 -20.64 1.34
N LEU A 102 -46.76 -21.82 1.65
CA LEU A 102 -45.34 -22.16 1.91
C LEU A 102 -44.80 -22.95 0.71
N ARG A 103 -43.65 -22.51 0.21
CA ARG A 103 -42.98 -23.15 -0.90
C ARG A 103 -41.59 -23.55 -0.51
N VAL A 104 -41.20 -24.77 -0.86
CA VAL A 104 -39.84 -25.31 -0.74
C VAL A 104 -39.29 -25.51 -2.13
N ASP A 105 -38.14 -24.92 -2.41
CA ASP A 105 -37.40 -25.09 -3.66
C ASP A 105 -36.06 -25.79 -3.36
N GLN A 106 -35.77 -26.87 -4.08
CA GLN A 106 -34.53 -27.63 -3.96
C GLN A 106 -33.81 -27.69 -5.31
N ARG A 107 -32.63 -27.13 -5.40
CA ARG A 107 -31.77 -27.28 -6.60
C ARG A 107 -31.17 -28.68 -6.63
N LEU A 108 -31.61 -29.49 -7.61
CA LEU A 108 -31.09 -30.84 -7.80
C LEU A 108 -29.80 -30.85 -8.62
N PHE A 109 -29.76 -30.00 -9.65
CA PHE A 109 -28.61 -29.85 -10.53
C PHE A 109 -28.48 -28.41 -11.00
N ASP A 110 -27.33 -27.81 -10.67
CA ASP A 110 -26.94 -26.48 -11.16
C ASP A 110 -25.44 -26.49 -11.53
N PRO A 111 -25.11 -26.50 -12.84
CA PRO A 111 -23.74 -26.54 -13.33
C PRO A 111 -22.97 -25.25 -13.05
N SER A 112 -23.63 -24.16 -12.67
CA SER A 112 -23.00 -22.87 -12.39
C SER A 112 -22.38 -22.78 -10.99
N LEU A 113 -22.78 -23.62 -10.03
CA LEU A 113 -22.36 -23.53 -8.63
C LEU A 113 -20.83 -23.67 -8.46
N LYS A 114 -20.23 -24.71 -9.07
CA LYS A 114 -18.77 -24.90 -8.99
C LYS A 114 -17.99 -23.75 -9.67
N PRO A 115 -18.32 -23.33 -10.90
CA PRO A 115 -17.69 -22.15 -11.52
C PRO A 115 -17.86 -20.86 -10.71
N ARG A 116 -19.02 -20.61 -10.08
CA ARG A 116 -19.22 -19.43 -9.20
C ARG A 116 -18.29 -19.43 -8.01
N ILE A 117 -18.09 -20.59 -7.37
CA ILE A 117 -17.09 -20.74 -6.28
C ILE A 117 -15.67 -20.49 -6.81
N ALA A 118 -15.36 -21.03 -8.00
CA ALA A 118 -14.04 -20.84 -8.62
C ALA A 118 -13.78 -19.35 -8.94
N VAL A 119 -14.77 -18.62 -9.46
CA VAL A 119 -14.68 -17.16 -9.67
C VAL A 119 -14.47 -16.43 -8.35
N ALA A 120 -15.23 -16.76 -7.30
CA ALA A 120 -15.08 -16.10 -5.99
C ALA A 120 -13.68 -16.31 -5.38
N ARG A 121 -13.08 -17.49 -5.57
CA ARG A 121 -11.70 -17.77 -5.15
C ARG A 121 -10.67 -17.04 -6.00
N ALA A 122 -10.90 -16.95 -7.31
CA ALA A 122 -10.00 -16.21 -8.21
C ALA A 122 -10.07 -14.70 -7.95
N ASP A 123 -11.24 -14.14 -7.65
CA ASP A 123 -11.42 -12.75 -7.19
C ASP A 123 -10.61 -12.46 -5.92
N LEU A 124 -10.64 -13.38 -4.95
CA LEU A 124 -9.83 -13.26 -3.73
C LEU A 124 -8.35 -13.26 -4.08
N ALA A 125 -7.88 -14.24 -4.86
CA ALA A 125 -6.47 -14.37 -5.22
C ALA A 125 -5.94 -13.14 -5.98
N GLU A 126 -6.73 -12.55 -6.88
CA GLU A 126 -6.39 -11.28 -7.55
C GLU A 126 -6.33 -10.11 -6.57
N SER A 127 -7.33 -10.00 -5.67
CA SER A 127 -7.35 -8.94 -4.65
C SER A 127 -6.15 -9.02 -3.72
N GLU A 128 -5.78 -10.22 -3.26
CA GLU A 128 -4.58 -10.44 -2.45
C GLU A 128 -3.30 -10.03 -3.18
N ALA A 129 -3.15 -10.45 -4.45
CA ALA A 129 -1.97 -10.09 -5.24
C ALA A 129 -1.87 -8.57 -5.44
N ARG A 130 -3.00 -7.89 -5.68
CA ARG A 130 -3.07 -6.43 -5.77
C ARG A 130 -2.68 -5.73 -4.47
N ILE A 131 -3.18 -6.21 -3.32
CA ILE A 131 -2.81 -5.65 -2.02
C ILE A 131 -1.32 -5.84 -1.78
N ARG A 132 -0.75 -7.03 -2.06
CA ARG A 132 0.69 -7.28 -1.93
C ARG A 132 1.53 -6.37 -2.82
N ALA A 133 1.10 -6.13 -4.06
CA ALA A 133 1.78 -5.19 -4.96
C ALA A 133 1.72 -3.74 -4.42
N THR A 134 0.59 -3.34 -3.85
CA THR A 134 0.43 -2.02 -3.23
C THR A 134 1.30 -1.87 -1.98
N LEU A 135 1.34 -2.87 -1.09
CA LEU A 135 2.20 -2.89 0.10
C LEU A 135 3.69 -2.90 -0.28
N PHE A 136 4.05 -3.58 -1.38
CA PHE A 136 5.40 -3.54 -1.89
C PHE A 136 5.81 -2.12 -2.33
N GLY A 137 4.89 -1.35 -2.90
CA GLY A 137 5.10 0.04 -3.29
C GLY A 137 5.54 0.96 -2.13
N LEU A 138 5.16 0.65 -0.88
CA LEU A 138 5.58 1.40 0.31
C LEU A 138 7.11 1.43 0.49
N ARG A 139 7.83 0.45 -0.06
CA ARG A 139 9.30 0.44 -0.01
C ARG A 139 9.91 1.69 -0.66
N HIS A 140 9.31 2.20 -1.73
CA HIS A 140 9.75 3.45 -2.36
C HIS A 140 9.53 4.64 -1.45
N GLU A 141 8.36 4.74 -0.80
CA GLU A 141 8.05 5.84 0.12
C GLU A 141 8.95 5.84 1.36
N VAL A 142 9.25 4.65 1.89
CA VAL A 142 10.20 4.48 3.00
C VAL A 142 11.62 4.86 2.56
N ASN A 143 12.04 4.44 1.36
CA ASN A 143 13.35 4.84 0.81
C ASN A 143 13.45 6.38 0.73
N ASP A 144 12.47 7.04 0.13
CA ASP A 144 12.47 8.49 -0.02
C ASP A 144 12.61 9.22 1.33
N ALA A 145 11.81 8.82 2.31
CA ALA A 145 11.81 9.43 3.63
C ALA A 145 13.12 9.13 4.40
N PHE A 146 13.63 7.89 4.31
CA PHE A 146 14.87 7.46 4.95
C PHE A 146 16.07 8.23 4.41
N PHE A 147 16.26 8.25 3.08
CA PHE A 147 17.42 8.91 2.47
C PHE A 147 17.35 10.42 2.56
N THR A 148 16.15 11.01 2.58
CA THR A 148 15.98 12.42 2.92
C THR A 148 16.45 12.71 4.35
N ALA A 149 16.03 11.93 5.33
CA ALA A 149 16.47 12.12 6.72
C ALA A 149 17.98 11.84 6.90
N ALA A 150 18.53 10.85 6.18
CA ALA A 150 19.96 10.54 6.21
C ALA A 150 20.81 11.67 5.60
N LEU A 151 20.36 12.30 4.50
CA LEU A 151 21.05 13.44 3.92
C LEU A 151 21.10 14.61 4.91
N LEU A 152 19.97 14.95 5.52
CA LEU A 152 19.90 16.02 6.51
C LEU A 152 20.74 15.73 7.75
N GLN A 153 20.89 14.47 8.13
CA GLN A 153 21.80 14.05 9.20
C GLN A 153 23.27 14.28 8.83
N GLU A 154 23.70 13.91 7.63
CA GLU A 154 25.07 14.09 7.16
C GLU A 154 25.41 15.60 7.01
N GLU A 155 24.54 16.40 6.44
CA GLU A 155 24.70 17.85 6.29
C GLU A 155 24.76 18.53 7.66
N ALA A 156 23.90 18.15 8.62
CA ALA A 156 23.92 18.68 9.97
C ALA A 156 25.24 18.38 10.70
N GLY A 157 25.79 17.17 10.48
CA GLY A 157 27.09 16.79 11.06
C GLY A 157 28.26 17.65 10.55
N ALA A 158 28.31 17.90 9.23
CA ALA A 158 29.31 18.78 8.62
C ALA A 158 29.18 20.23 9.11
N LEU A 159 27.95 20.73 9.18
CA LEU A 159 27.65 22.10 9.64
C LEU A 159 28.01 22.30 11.11
N ALA A 160 27.70 21.35 11.97
CA ALA A 160 28.04 21.42 13.41
C ALA A 160 29.56 21.53 13.64
N ALA A 161 30.38 20.80 12.86
CA ALA A 161 31.83 20.92 12.91
C ALA A 161 32.32 22.34 12.52
N THR A 162 31.72 22.91 11.47
CA THR A 162 32.03 24.27 11.03
C THR A 162 31.59 25.32 12.05
N ILE A 163 30.42 25.17 12.67
CA ILE A 163 29.94 26.06 13.75
C ILE A 163 30.94 26.05 14.91
N ALA A 164 31.39 24.86 15.35
CA ALA A 164 32.33 24.76 16.48
C ALA A 164 33.68 25.43 16.18
N ASP A 165 34.18 25.32 14.92
CA ASP A 165 35.38 26.04 14.50
C ASP A 165 35.15 27.57 14.51
N LEU A 166 34.06 28.06 13.91
CA LEU A 166 33.74 29.49 13.90
C LEU A 166 33.51 30.07 15.30
N GLU A 167 32.93 29.34 16.22
CA GLU A 167 32.83 29.77 17.63
C GLU A 167 34.21 29.95 18.26
N THR A 168 35.15 29.07 17.96
CA THR A 168 36.54 29.21 18.43
C THR A 168 37.21 30.41 17.82
N ARG A 169 37.03 30.64 16.50
CA ARG A 169 37.57 31.81 15.79
C ARG A 169 36.98 33.13 16.30
N LEU A 170 35.68 33.15 16.58
CA LEU A 170 35.05 34.34 17.15
C LEU A 170 35.66 34.71 18.50
N ARG A 171 35.92 33.73 19.38
CA ARG A 171 36.58 33.97 20.67
C ARG A 171 38.00 34.51 20.47
N GLU A 172 38.81 33.90 19.60
CA GLU A 172 40.18 34.34 19.28
C GLU A 172 40.19 35.77 18.71
N THR A 173 39.36 36.03 17.67
CA THR A 173 39.30 37.36 17.03
C THR A 173 38.80 38.44 17.97
N SER A 174 37.78 38.14 18.79
CA SER A 174 37.28 39.08 19.81
C SER A 174 38.32 39.41 20.87
N ALA A 175 39.19 38.48 21.26
CA ALA A 175 40.32 38.76 22.16
C ALA A 175 41.32 39.71 21.51
N ARG A 176 41.70 39.46 20.24
CA ARG A 176 42.62 40.34 19.48
C ARG A 176 42.05 41.73 19.26
N VAL A 177 40.74 41.89 19.06
CA VAL A 177 40.09 43.20 18.97
C VAL A 177 40.24 43.96 20.32
N ARG A 178 40.02 43.30 21.46
CA ARG A 178 40.23 43.93 22.80
C ARG A 178 41.67 44.34 23.06
N GLU A 179 42.64 43.60 22.49
CA GLU A 179 44.07 43.89 22.57
C GLU A 179 44.53 44.94 21.53
N GLY A 180 43.61 45.40 20.65
CA GLY A 180 43.93 46.35 19.60
C GLY A 180 44.73 45.81 18.43
N THR A 181 44.82 44.48 18.31
CA THR A 181 45.62 43.78 17.25
C THR A 181 44.76 43.26 16.10
N ALA A 182 43.42 43.43 16.15
CA ALA A 182 42.47 43.14 15.05
C ALA A 182 41.38 44.22 15.01
N LEU A 183 40.74 44.35 13.81
CA LEU A 183 39.64 45.28 13.60
C LEU A 183 38.33 44.74 14.13
N ALA A 184 37.47 45.58 14.70
CA ALA A 184 36.13 45.21 15.18
C ALA A 184 35.28 44.59 14.05
N GLY A 185 35.45 45.04 12.78
CA GLY A 185 34.79 44.47 11.61
C GLY A 185 35.14 43.01 11.33
N GLU A 186 36.34 42.55 11.69
CA GLU A 186 36.73 41.14 11.52
C GLU A 186 35.94 40.21 12.47
N ALA A 187 35.79 40.63 13.76
CA ALA A 187 34.96 39.87 14.70
C ALA A 187 33.48 39.86 14.28
N ALA A 188 32.97 41.00 13.82
CA ALA A 188 31.59 41.11 13.33
C ALA A 188 31.33 40.22 12.07
N ALA A 189 32.30 40.09 11.15
CA ALA A 189 32.18 39.21 9.99
C ALA A 189 32.11 37.74 10.42
N VAL A 190 32.96 37.29 11.33
CA VAL A 190 32.93 35.93 11.87
C VAL A 190 31.62 35.65 12.62
N GLU A 191 31.15 36.59 13.42
CA GLU A 191 29.87 36.48 14.16
C GLU A 191 28.68 36.38 13.19
N ALA A 192 28.62 37.22 12.17
CA ALA A 192 27.56 37.18 11.14
C ALA A 192 27.48 35.83 10.47
N THR A 193 28.62 35.29 10.04
CA THR A 193 28.69 33.95 9.41
C THR A 193 28.30 32.85 10.37
N LEU A 194 28.73 32.92 11.65
CA LEU A 194 28.29 31.97 12.66
C LEU A 194 26.78 31.98 12.87
N LEU A 195 26.16 33.18 12.93
CA LEU A 195 24.71 33.30 13.05
C LEU A 195 23.97 32.74 11.85
N GLN A 196 24.48 32.94 10.62
CA GLN A 196 23.93 32.32 9.39
C GLN A 196 23.98 30.80 9.45
N HIS A 197 25.10 30.21 9.89
CA HIS A 197 25.22 28.78 10.02
C HIS A 197 24.33 28.20 11.14
N ARG A 198 24.15 28.91 12.25
CA ARG A 198 23.18 28.51 13.28
C ARG A 198 21.73 28.53 12.76
N GLN A 199 21.37 29.53 11.97
CA GLN A 199 20.06 29.55 11.31
C GLN A 199 19.90 28.36 10.37
N GLN A 200 20.88 28.05 9.54
CA GLN A 200 20.88 26.89 8.67
C GLN A 200 20.78 25.56 9.45
N GLU A 201 21.45 25.47 10.61
CA GLU A 201 21.36 24.29 11.48
C GLU A 201 19.92 24.09 12.00
N GLU A 202 19.22 25.14 12.41
CA GLU A 202 17.82 25.04 12.82
C GLU A 202 16.90 24.62 11.67
N GLU A 203 17.14 25.11 10.46
CA GLU A 203 16.41 24.67 9.25
C GLU A 203 16.65 23.19 8.96
N LEU A 204 17.90 22.71 9.01
CA LEU A 204 18.23 21.29 8.82
C LEU A 204 17.57 20.41 9.90
N ARG A 205 17.61 20.84 11.15
CA ARG A 205 16.93 20.13 12.26
C ARG A 205 15.42 20.06 12.09
N ALA A 206 14.79 21.17 11.64
CA ALA A 206 13.35 21.20 11.40
C ALA A 206 12.96 20.26 10.24
N ASN A 207 13.70 20.31 9.13
CA ASN A 207 13.47 19.43 7.97
C ASN A 207 13.71 17.97 8.32
N ARG A 208 14.75 17.66 9.12
CA ARG A 208 15.03 16.30 9.58
C ARG A 208 13.89 15.76 10.45
N ARG A 209 13.37 16.58 11.38
CA ARG A 209 12.19 16.20 12.20
C ARG A 209 10.98 15.88 11.32
N ALA A 210 10.74 16.65 10.28
CA ALA A 210 9.65 16.39 9.33
C ALA A 210 9.86 15.06 8.57
N ALA A 211 11.09 14.77 8.11
CA ALA A 211 11.41 13.51 7.44
C ALA A 211 11.26 12.29 8.39
N LEU A 212 11.71 12.41 9.64
CA LEU A 212 11.53 11.36 10.67
C LEU A 212 10.06 11.17 11.05
N ALA A 213 9.26 12.26 11.10
CA ALA A 213 7.82 12.18 11.32
C ALA A 213 7.11 11.42 10.17
N ARG A 214 7.55 11.64 8.92
CA ARG A 214 7.06 10.87 7.77
C ARG A 214 7.40 9.38 7.90
N LEU A 215 8.63 9.03 8.32
CA LEU A 215 9.02 7.64 8.60
C LEU A 215 8.16 7.05 9.73
N SER A 216 7.93 7.80 10.81
CA SER A 216 7.06 7.39 11.92
C SER A 216 5.64 7.08 11.44
N ALA A 217 5.09 7.91 10.57
CA ALA A 217 3.76 7.70 10.00
C ALA A 217 3.70 6.44 9.10
N LEU A 218 4.75 6.17 8.33
CA LEU A 218 4.84 4.99 7.48
C LEU A 218 5.03 3.69 8.27
N THR A 219 5.83 3.72 9.35
CA THR A 219 6.15 2.53 10.14
C THR A 219 5.17 2.27 11.29
N GLY A 220 4.26 3.22 11.55
CA GLY A 220 3.23 3.07 12.58
C GLY A 220 3.75 3.21 14.02
N HIS A 221 5.01 3.59 14.24
CA HIS A 221 5.57 3.84 15.56
C HIS A 221 6.36 5.14 15.61
N ALA A 222 6.47 5.73 16.80
CA ALA A 222 7.19 6.99 17.00
C ALA A 222 8.71 6.78 16.87
N ILE A 223 9.33 7.53 15.96
CA ILE A 223 10.79 7.59 15.80
C ILE A 223 11.29 8.85 16.50
N ASN A 224 12.28 8.70 17.39
CA ASN A 224 12.84 9.83 18.11
C ASN A 224 13.51 10.81 17.15
N ALA A 225 13.43 12.13 17.44
CA ALA A 225 14.07 13.19 16.67
C ALA A 225 15.61 13.03 16.61
N ASP A 226 16.21 12.41 17.63
CA ASP A 226 17.65 12.17 17.73
C ASP A 226 18.09 10.80 17.20
N ALA A 227 17.15 10.02 16.62
CA ALA A 227 17.45 8.70 16.08
C ALA A 227 18.50 8.78 14.98
N VAL A 228 19.54 7.96 15.07
CA VAL A 228 20.61 7.88 14.07
C VAL A 228 20.22 6.89 12.99
N LEU A 229 20.34 7.31 11.72
CA LEU A 229 20.15 6.44 10.57
C LEU A 229 21.50 5.91 10.10
N ALA A 230 21.60 4.59 9.94
CA ALA A 230 22.79 3.97 9.34
C ALA A 230 22.67 4.05 7.82
N LEU A 231 23.57 4.79 7.17
CA LEU A 231 23.61 4.81 5.71
C LEU A 231 24.10 3.45 5.20
N PRO A 232 23.28 2.67 4.49
CA PRO A 232 23.64 1.34 4.07
C PRO A 232 24.59 1.35 2.88
N ASP A 233 25.49 0.36 2.82
CA ASP A 233 26.25 0.07 1.61
C ASP A 233 25.65 -1.14 0.88
N PHE A 234 25.15 -0.91 -0.31
CA PHE A 234 24.52 -1.91 -1.18
C PHE A 234 25.42 -2.33 -2.35
N GLY A 235 26.73 -1.99 -2.35
CA GLY A 235 27.65 -2.25 -3.45
C GLY A 235 27.63 -3.71 -3.90
N ASP A 236 27.83 -4.63 -2.96
CA ASP A 236 27.84 -6.09 -3.23
C ASP A 236 26.46 -6.61 -3.70
N ALA A 237 25.37 -6.10 -3.14
CA ALA A 237 24.03 -6.50 -3.54
C ALA A 237 23.74 -6.06 -4.98
N VAL A 238 24.10 -4.84 -5.34
CA VAL A 238 23.98 -4.32 -6.70
C VAL A 238 24.87 -5.06 -7.67
N ALA A 239 26.12 -5.40 -7.31
CA ALA A 239 27.02 -6.17 -8.14
C ALA A 239 26.43 -7.56 -8.48
N ARG A 240 25.88 -8.25 -7.49
CA ARG A 240 25.14 -9.51 -7.72
C ARG A 240 23.88 -9.32 -8.59
N ALA A 241 23.13 -8.25 -8.35
CA ALA A 241 21.93 -7.95 -9.13
C ALA A 241 22.23 -7.67 -10.60
N ARG A 242 23.33 -6.96 -10.90
CA ARG A 242 23.80 -6.69 -12.28
C ARG A 242 24.04 -7.97 -13.09
N THR A 243 24.51 -9.05 -12.47
CA THR A 243 24.73 -10.35 -13.13
C THR A 243 23.46 -11.18 -13.33
N ALA A 244 22.38 -10.85 -12.63
CA ALA A 244 21.12 -11.60 -12.61
C ALA A 244 19.94 -10.85 -13.30
N LEU A 245 20.22 -9.78 -14.04
CA LEU A 245 19.17 -8.92 -14.66
C LEU A 245 18.27 -9.65 -15.65
N GLU A 246 18.77 -10.71 -16.29
CA GLU A 246 17.96 -11.54 -17.20
C GLU A 246 17.10 -12.50 -16.39
N GLY A 247 15.82 -12.18 -16.23
CA GLY A 247 14.83 -13.08 -15.65
C GLY A 247 14.28 -12.71 -14.28
N VAL A 248 14.64 -11.54 -13.72
CA VAL A 248 14.07 -11.09 -12.44
C VAL A 248 12.60 -10.73 -12.61
N ARG A 249 11.72 -11.70 -12.28
CA ARG A 249 10.26 -11.51 -12.13
C ARG A 249 9.85 -11.61 -10.64
N ALA A 250 10.68 -11.04 -9.75
CA ALA A 250 10.45 -11.10 -8.31
C ALA A 250 9.40 -10.08 -7.82
N ARG A 251 8.95 -9.19 -8.70
CA ARG A 251 7.96 -8.15 -8.36
C ARG A 251 6.55 -8.75 -8.18
N PRO A 252 5.83 -8.39 -7.10
CA PRO A 252 4.50 -8.91 -6.84
C PRO A 252 3.45 -8.51 -7.89
N GLU A 253 3.70 -7.48 -8.69
CA GLU A 253 2.83 -7.07 -9.80
C GLU A 253 2.71 -8.17 -10.87
N TYR A 254 3.74 -8.98 -11.09
CA TYR A 254 3.63 -10.13 -12.01
C TYR A 254 2.65 -11.19 -11.51
N GLU A 255 2.59 -11.40 -10.19
CA GLU A 255 1.56 -12.28 -9.61
C GLU A 255 0.18 -11.67 -9.81
N GLN A 256 0.01 -10.35 -9.63
CA GLN A 256 -1.27 -9.68 -9.88
C GLN A 256 -1.76 -9.90 -11.33
N PHE A 257 -0.90 -9.73 -12.34
CA PHE A 257 -1.25 -10.00 -13.74
C PHE A 257 -1.62 -11.49 -13.96
N ALA A 258 -0.87 -12.40 -13.35
CA ALA A 258 -1.18 -13.83 -13.46
C ALA A 258 -2.55 -14.17 -12.85
N ARG A 259 -2.89 -13.63 -11.68
CA ARG A 259 -4.19 -13.82 -11.01
C ARG A 259 -5.34 -13.18 -11.77
N ALA A 260 -5.12 -11.99 -12.35
CA ALA A 260 -6.13 -11.33 -13.20
C ALA A 260 -6.46 -12.18 -14.43
N ARG A 261 -5.48 -12.81 -15.08
CA ARG A 261 -5.71 -13.75 -16.18
C ARG A 261 -6.45 -15.02 -15.72
N ASP A 262 -6.06 -15.62 -14.60
CA ASP A 262 -6.76 -16.80 -14.04
C ASP A 262 -8.22 -16.48 -13.73
N LYS A 263 -8.52 -15.34 -13.15
CA LYS A 263 -9.89 -14.86 -12.91
C LYS A 263 -10.70 -14.82 -14.22
N ALA A 264 -10.17 -14.25 -15.28
CA ALA A 264 -10.85 -14.20 -16.58
C ALA A 264 -11.12 -15.62 -17.13
N VAL A 265 -10.21 -16.58 -16.93
CA VAL A 265 -10.44 -17.99 -17.28
C VAL A 265 -11.59 -18.60 -16.47
N ARG A 266 -11.65 -18.35 -15.14
CA ARG A 266 -12.77 -18.84 -14.30
C ARG A 266 -14.10 -18.22 -14.69
N GLN A 267 -14.10 -16.96 -15.11
CA GLN A 267 -15.30 -16.30 -15.63
C GLN A 267 -15.75 -16.92 -16.97
N GLN A 268 -14.82 -17.31 -17.85
CA GLN A 268 -15.17 -18.06 -19.07
C GLN A 268 -15.83 -19.41 -18.74
N ASP A 269 -15.32 -20.14 -17.73
CA ASP A 269 -15.93 -21.40 -17.26
C ASP A 269 -17.35 -21.15 -16.74
N LEU A 270 -17.59 -20.06 -16.03
CA LEU A 270 -18.90 -19.66 -15.54
C LEU A 270 -19.84 -19.31 -16.70
N ALA A 271 -19.38 -18.54 -17.67
CA ALA A 271 -20.16 -18.21 -18.87
C ALA A 271 -20.56 -19.46 -19.66
N ALA A 272 -19.65 -20.44 -19.77
CA ALA A 272 -19.93 -21.73 -20.41
C ALA A 272 -20.97 -22.58 -19.63
N ALA A 273 -21.04 -22.43 -18.31
CA ALA A 273 -22.04 -23.12 -17.49
C ALA A 273 -23.46 -22.59 -17.70
N ALA A 274 -23.63 -21.37 -18.20
CA ALA A 274 -24.95 -20.76 -18.46
C ALA A 274 -25.72 -21.48 -19.59
N ASP A 275 -25.02 -22.16 -20.51
CA ASP A 275 -25.63 -22.90 -21.62
C ASP A 275 -26.09 -24.31 -21.20
N ARG A 276 -25.85 -24.74 -19.95
CA ARG A 276 -26.20 -26.07 -19.47
C ARG A 276 -27.55 -26.08 -18.76
N PRO A 277 -28.31 -27.22 -18.86
CA PRO A 277 -29.59 -27.35 -18.19
C PRO A 277 -29.42 -27.31 -16.66
N ARG A 278 -30.48 -26.83 -15.97
CA ARG A 278 -30.62 -26.81 -14.52
C ARG A 278 -31.87 -27.57 -14.13
N ALA A 279 -31.84 -28.28 -13.01
CA ALA A 279 -32.98 -29.02 -12.50
C ALA A 279 -33.31 -28.56 -11.09
N LEU A 280 -34.57 -28.28 -10.86
CA LEU A 280 -35.17 -27.82 -9.60
C LEU A 280 -36.31 -28.76 -9.22
N ALA A 281 -36.38 -29.22 -7.97
CA ALA A 281 -37.58 -29.78 -7.37
C ALA A 281 -38.27 -28.70 -6.54
N PHE A 282 -39.57 -28.68 -6.57
CA PHE A 282 -40.35 -27.74 -5.74
C PHE A 282 -41.55 -28.43 -5.12
N GLY A 283 -41.94 -27.96 -3.92
CA GLY A 283 -43.17 -28.31 -3.25
C GLY A 283 -43.85 -27.05 -2.75
N ARG A 284 -45.18 -26.98 -2.83
CA ARG A 284 -45.96 -25.87 -2.33
C ARG A 284 -47.17 -26.40 -1.59
N VAL A 285 -47.43 -25.92 -0.42
CA VAL A 285 -48.67 -26.12 0.31
C VAL A 285 -49.30 -24.75 0.60
N GLY A 286 -50.60 -24.63 0.40
CA GLY A 286 -51.26 -23.36 0.59
C GLY A 286 -52.72 -23.48 0.99
N TYR A 287 -53.25 -22.30 1.36
CA TYR A 287 -54.68 -22.08 1.66
C TYR A 287 -55.12 -20.84 0.87
N GLY A 288 -56.06 -21.03 -0.03
CA GLY A 288 -56.41 -19.96 -0.95
C GLY A 288 -57.88 -20.01 -1.40
N LYS A 289 -58.37 -18.89 -1.94
CA LYS A 289 -59.68 -18.74 -2.56
C LYS A 289 -59.49 -18.15 -3.98
N PRO A 290 -59.81 -18.85 -5.06
CA PRO A 290 -59.99 -20.31 -5.08
C PRO A 290 -58.62 -20.97 -4.80
N GLY A 291 -58.57 -22.16 -4.30
CA GLY A 291 -57.31 -22.93 -4.22
C GLY A 291 -56.79 -23.30 -5.61
N LEU A 292 -56.36 -24.57 -5.80
CA LEU A 292 -56.03 -25.07 -7.15
C LEU A 292 -57.25 -25.25 -8.03
N ASN A 293 -58.43 -25.41 -7.41
CA ASN A 293 -59.70 -25.50 -8.14
C ASN A 293 -60.27 -24.10 -8.40
N PHE A 294 -59.98 -23.54 -9.57
CA PHE A 294 -60.35 -22.18 -9.97
C PHE A 294 -61.89 -21.97 -10.09
N ILE A 295 -62.69 -23.05 -10.06
CA ILE A 295 -64.13 -22.98 -10.11
C ILE A 295 -64.75 -22.78 -8.72
N ALA A 296 -64.03 -23.18 -7.66
CA ALA A 296 -64.52 -23.15 -6.30
C ALA A 296 -64.37 -21.74 -5.68
N ASP A 297 -65.53 -21.05 -5.44
CA ASP A 297 -65.57 -19.75 -4.74
C ASP A 297 -65.51 -19.92 -3.21
N ARG A 298 -64.59 -20.71 -2.71
CA ARG A 298 -64.31 -20.96 -1.30
C ARG A 298 -62.85 -21.14 -1.00
N PHE A 299 -62.52 -20.96 0.27
CA PHE A 299 -61.17 -21.22 0.73
C PHE A 299 -60.91 -22.73 0.83
N GLU A 300 -59.84 -23.19 0.22
CA GLU A 300 -59.41 -24.60 0.21
C GLU A 300 -57.92 -24.72 0.49
N THR A 301 -57.54 -25.80 1.19
CA THR A 301 -56.13 -26.20 1.30
C THR A 301 -55.72 -26.96 0.05
N TYR A 302 -54.49 -26.74 -0.39
CA TYR A 302 -53.95 -27.42 -1.58
C TYR A 302 -52.45 -27.80 -1.39
N GLY A 303 -52.01 -28.77 -2.13
CA GLY A 303 -50.58 -29.17 -2.22
C GLY A 303 -50.21 -29.36 -3.68
N LEU A 304 -49.01 -28.94 -4.01
CA LEU A 304 -48.42 -29.07 -5.35
C LEU A 304 -46.96 -29.47 -5.20
N ALA A 305 -46.48 -30.47 -5.93
CA ALA A 305 -45.09 -30.84 -6.00
C ALA A 305 -44.70 -31.12 -7.46
N GLY A 306 -43.47 -30.78 -7.82
CA GLY A 306 -43.02 -30.99 -9.19
C GLY A 306 -41.53 -30.90 -9.38
N LEU A 307 -41.10 -31.24 -10.59
CA LEU A 307 -39.74 -31.09 -11.08
C LEU A 307 -39.77 -30.08 -12.23
N GLN A 308 -38.82 -29.14 -12.21
CA GLN A 308 -38.65 -28.16 -13.28
C GLN A 308 -37.27 -28.29 -13.89
N LEU A 309 -37.19 -28.53 -15.18
CA LEU A 309 -35.98 -28.49 -15.98
C LEU A 309 -35.97 -27.17 -16.75
N GLN A 310 -34.92 -26.36 -16.53
CA GLN A 310 -34.72 -25.11 -17.24
C GLN A 310 -33.48 -25.21 -18.10
N TRP A 311 -33.61 -25.01 -19.40
CA TRP A 311 -32.50 -25.01 -20.32
C TRP A 311 -32.69 -23.92 -21.37
N ASN A 312 -31.72 -23.04 -21.45
CA ASN A 312 -31.67 -22.01 -22.48
C ASN A 312 -30.90 -22.58 -23.70
N ALA A 313 -31.58 -23.45 -24.47
CA ALA A 313 -30.96 -24.15 -25.60
C ALA A 313 -30.46 -23.21 -26.71
N TRP A 314 -31.03 -22.00 -26.78
CA TRP A 314 -30.68 -20.99 -27.75
C TRP A 314 -30.60 -19.61 -27.14
N THR A 315 -29.39 -19.02 -27.14
CA THR A 315 -29.07 -17.72 -26.54
C THR A 315 -28.52 -16.70 -27.53
N TRP A 316 -28.73 -16.94 -28.83
CA TRP A 316 -28.16 -16.09 -29.89
C TRP A 316 -26.66 -15.90 -29.78
N GLY A 317 -25.93 -16.85 -29.22
CA GLY A 317 -24.48 -16.83 -29.05
C GLY A 317 -23.99 -15.88 -27.95
N THR A 318 -24.85 -15.48 -27.00
CA THR A 318 -24.48 -14.59 -25.89
C THR A 318 -23.33 -15.15 -25.07
N SER A 319 -23.42 -16.42 -24.65
CA SER A 319 -22.39 -17.10 -23.88
C SER A 319 -21.05 -17.22 -24.62
N ARG A 320 -21.10 -17.39 -25.96
CA ARG A 320 -19.89 -17.40 -26.77
C ARG A 320 -19.24 -16.01 -26.81
N ARG A 321 -20.01 -14.97 -27.09
CA ARG A 321 -19.48 -13.59 -27.10
C ARG A 321 -18.95 -13.16 -25.76
N GLU A 322 -19.58 -13.58 -24.65
CA GLU A 322 -19.06 -13.33 -23.30
C GLU A 322 -17.69 -13.99 -23.10
N ARG A 323 -17.52 -15.25 -23.51
CA ARG A 323 -16.22 -15.94 -23.45
C ARG A 323 -15.17 -15.27 -24.34
N ASP A 324 -15.57 -14.82 -25.53
CA ASP A 324 -14.68 -14.11 -26.45
C ASP A 324 -14.24 -12.75 -25.83
N ALA A 325 -15.17 -12.02 -25.20
CA ALA A 325 -14.86 -10.78 -24.49
C ALA A 325 -13.88 -11.00 -23.31
N LEU A 326 -14.08 -12.08 -22.54
CA LEU A 326 -13.14 -12.47 -21.46
C LEU A 326 -11.78 -12.92 -22.01
N GLY A 327 -11.74 -13.50 -23.23
CA GLY A 327 -10.50 -13.77 -23.95
C GLY A 327 -9.75 -12.49 -24.34
N LEU A 328 -10.47 -11.45 -24.78
CA LEU A 328 -9.88 -10.11 -25.02
C LEU A 328 -9.39 -9.48 -23.71
N GLN A 329 -10.10 -9.67 -22.60
CA GLN A 329 -9.64 -9.19 -21.28
C GLN A 329 -8.29 -9.82 -20.90
N GLN A 330 -8.05 -11.12 -21.18
CA GLN A 330 -6.74 -11.75 -20.96
C GLN A 330 -5.65 -11.09 -21.82
N GLN A 331 -5.95 -10.72 -23.06
CA GLN A 331 -5.01 -10.02 -23.94
C GLN A 331 -4.71 -8.60 -23.44
N ILE A 332 -5.71 -7.89 -22.90
CA ILE A 332 -5.52 -6.58 -22.27
C ILE A 332 -4.54 -6.71 -21.09
N VAL A 333 -4.75 -7.66 -20.18
CA VAL A 333 -3.84 -7.91 -19.05
C VAL A 333 -2.44 -8.29 -19.53
N ALA A 334 -2.29 -9.05 -20.63
CA ALA A 334 -0.99 -9.36 -21.20
C ALA A 334 -0.29 -8.10 -21.77
N ALA A 335 -1.03 -7.21 -22.41
CA ALA A 335 -0.50 -5.92 -22.88
C ALA A 335 -0.06 -5.02 -21.72
N GLU A 336 -0.84 -4.98 -20.62
CA GLU A 336 -0.48 -4.24 -19.39
C GLU A 336 0.80 -4.81 -18.75
N GLU A 337 0.94 -6.16 -18.67
CA GLU A 337 2.17 -6.80 -18.19
C GLU A 337 3.38 -6.45 -19.06
N THR A 338 3.21 -6.41 -20.39
CA THR A 338 4.27 -6.00 -21.30
C THR A 338 4.67 -4.54 -21.07
N ALA A 339 3.70 -3.63 -21.01
CA ALA A 339 3.94 -2.21 -20.75
C ALA A 339 4.63 -1.98 -19.38
N PHE A 340 4.21 -2.72 -18.34
CA PHE A 340 4.87 -2.72 -17.04
C PHE A 340 6.32 -3.18 -17.12
N THR A 341 6.58 -4.29 -17.83
CA THR A 341 7.92 -4.86 -18.01
C THR A 341 8.85 -3.89 -18.74
N ASP A 342 8.35 -3.22 -19.79
CA ASP A 342 9.12 -2.21 -20.53
C ASP A 342 9.39 -0.96 -19.69
N GLY A 343 8.41 -0.55 -18.85
CA GLY A 343 8.60 0.51 -17.88
C GLY A 343 9.68 0.17 -16.85
N LEU A 344 9.65 -1.06 -16.36
CA LEU A 344 10.62 -1.56 -15.40
C LEU A 344 12.05 -1.60 -15.99
N ARG A 345 12.19 -2.06 -17.23
CA ARG A 345 13.49 -2.07 -17.94
C ARG A 345 14.07 -0.67 -18.04
N ARG A 346 13.29 0.33 -18.46
CA ARG A 346 13.73 1.73 -18.52
C ARG A 346 14.14 2.28 -17.16
N ALA A 347 13.39 1.94 -16.10
CA ALA A 347 13.73 2.35 -14.74
C ALA A 347 15.06 1.74 -14.28
N ILE A 348 15.30 0.47 -14.55
CA ILE A 348 16.57 -0.23 -14.24
C ILE A 348 17.74 0.43 -14.97
N GLU A 349 17.60 0.70 -16.27
CA GLU A 349 18.63 1.37 -17.08
C GLU A 349 18.96 2.76 -16.51
N THR A 350 17.94 3.52 -16.12
CA THR A 350 18.10 4.84 -15.50
C THR A 350 18.82 4.74 -14.14
N ASP A 351 18.46 3.76 -13.32
CA ASP A 351 19.07 3.55 -12.00
C ASP A 351 20.55 3.15 -12.15
N LEU A 352 20.87 2.25 -13.08
CA LEU A 352 22.23 1.84 -13.35
C LEU A 352 23.11 3.02 -13.84
N ALA A 353 22.62 3.81 -14.80
CA ALA A 353 23.30 4.99 -15.29
C ALA A 353 23.53 6.03 -14.16
N SER A 354 22.55 6.19 -13.25
CA SER A 354 22.69 7.07 -12.09
C SER A 354 23.75 6.58 -11.11
N ILE A 355 23.82 5.28 -10.87
CA ILE A 355 24.84 4.66 -10.00
C ILE A 355 26.23 4.89 -10.59
N ASP A 356 26.46 4.58 -11.86
CA ASP A 356 27.75 4.74 -12.54
C ASP A 356 28.23 6.20 -12.52
N ARG A 357 27.32 7.15 -12.79
CA ARG A 357 27.59 8.58 -12.68
C ARG A 357 27.99 8.99 -11.27
N LEU A 358 27.24 8.55 -10.26
CA LEU A 358 27.48 8.95 -8.86
C LEU A 358 28.77 8.34 -8.32
N GLU A 359 29.13 7.11 -8.70
CA GLU A 359 30.40 6.48 -8.35
C GLU A 359 31.59 7.30 -8.92
N SER A 360 31.50 7.72 -10.19
CA SER A 360 32.50 8.57 -10.81
C SER A 360 32.57 9.96 -10.16
N THR A 361 31.42 10.55 -9.82
CA THR A 361 31.35 11.87 -9.18
C THR A 361 31.99 11.85 -7.79
N LEU A 362 31.70 10.81 -6.99
CA LEU A 362 32.29 10.67 -5.64
C LEU A 362 33.81 10.58 -5.65
N ALA A 363 34.40 9.90 -6.63
CA ALA A 363 35.85 9.84 -6.77
C ALA A 363 36.45 11.25 -7.02
N ILE A 364 35.73 12.13 -7.72
CA ILE A 364 36.13 13.52 -7.93
C ILE A 364 35.92 14.34 -6.65
N ASP A 365 34.80 14.15 -5.94
CA ASP A 365 34.49 14.86 -4.70
C ASP A 365 35.57 14.64 -3.63
N GLU A 366 36.06 13.40 -3.46
CA GLU A 366 37.13 13.10 -2.52
C GLU A 366 38.40 13.93 -2.83
N ARG A 367 38.72 14.12 -4.10
CA ARG A 367 39.85 14.95 -4.51
C ARG A 367 39.59 16.44 -4.26
N ILE A 368 38.38 16.93 -4.57
CA ILE A 368 37.98 18.32 -4.31
C ILE A 368 38.07 18.62 -2.80
N ILE A 369 37.54 17.74 -1.96
CA ILE A 369 37.57 17.89 -0.49
C ILE A 369 39.00 17.95 0.02
N ALA A 370 39.90 17.06 -0.43
CA ALA A 370 41.29 17.07 -0.01
C ALA A 370 42.00 18.40 -0.35
N LEU A 371 41.73 18.93 -1.57
CA LEU A 371 42.28 20.21 -2.02
C LEU A 371 41.68 21.39 -1.22
N ARG A 372 40.34 21.46 -1.06
CA ARG A 372 39.65 22.51 -0.32
C ARG A 372 40.06 22.54 1.16
N GLN A 373 40.21 21.39 1.78
CA GLN A 373 40.71 21.28 3.16
C GLN A 373 42.12 21.84 3.32
N GLY A 374 43.01 21.56 2.35
CA GLY A 374 44.35 22.15 2.34
C GLY A 374 44.35 23.68 2.22
N ILE A 375 43.48 24.21 1.32
CA ILE A 375 43.31 25.65 1.11
C ILE A 375 42.73 26.31 2.38
N ASP A 376 41.69 25.72 3.00
CA ASP A 376 41.08 26.23 4.22
C ASP A 376 42.06 26.29 5.38
N ARG A 377 42.84 25.18 5.61
CA ARG A 377 43.89 25.16 6.63
C ARG A 377 44.95 26.23 6.40
N GLY A 378 45.37 26.44 5.16
CA GLY A 378 46.29 27.51 4.80
C GLY A 378 45.72 28.91 5.04
N ALA A 379 44.47 29.15 4.69
CA ALA A 379 43.77 30.40 4.98
C ALA A 379 43.62 30.66 6.49
N GLN A 380 43.27 29.60 7.23
CA GLN A 380 43.16 29.65 8.70
C GLN A 380 44.47 30.04 9.38
N ALA A 381 45.62 29.45 8.96
CA ALA A 381 46.92 29.79 9.51
C ALA A 381 47.29 31.27 9.22
N ARG A 382 47.11 31.74 7.97
CA ARG A 382 47.37 33.09 7.55
C ARG A 382 46.47 34.12 8.25
N PHE A 383 45.21 33.76 8.52
CA PHE A 383 44.28 34.61 9.28
C PHE A 383 44.72 34.78 10.73
N ARG A 384 45.22 33.69 11.36
CA ARG A 384 45.79 33.76 12.73
C ARG A 384 46.99 34.70 12.82
N GLU A 385 47.82 34.69 11.78
CA GLU A 385 49.02 35.55 11.66
C GLU A 385 48.72 36.99 11.23
N GLY A 386 47.44 37.29 10.93
CA GLY A 386 47.02 38.61 10.45
C GLY A 386 47.42 38.94 9.00
N VAL A 387 47.79 37.92 8.22
CA VAL A 387 48.24 38.07 6.83
C VAL A 387 47.05 38.19 5.85
N VAL A 388 45.92 37.59 6.17
CA VAL A 388 44.67 37.69 5.36
C VAL A 388 43.53 38.19 6.27
N THR A 389 42.50 38.75 5.61
CA THR A 389 41.31 39.27 6.30
C THR A 389 40.38 38.12 6.76
N ALA A 390 39.47 38.43 7.70
CA ALA A 390 38.39 37.51 8.10
C ALA A 390 37.54 37.10 6.91
N SER A 391 37.23 38.01 5.98
CA SER A 391 36.43 37.73 4.79
C SER A 391 37.08 36.70 3.90
N GLU A 392 38.39 36.82 3.61
CA GLU A 392 39.11 35.83 2.79
C GLU A 392 39.14 34.45 3.44
N TYR A 393 39.34 34.35 4.75
CA TYR A 393 39.26 33.11 5.49
C TYR A 393 37.85 32.49 5.39
N LEU A 394 36.80 33.28 5.67
CA LEU A 394 35.42 32.82 5.65
C LEU A 394 34.97 32.34 4.27
N ASP A 395 35.44 32.99 3.18
CA ASP A 395 35.19 32.52 1.83
C ASP A 395 35.74 31.10 1.58
N ARG A 396 36.99 30.86 2.01
CA ARG A 396 37.62 29.53 1.88
C ARG A 396 36.95 28.48 2.75
N ASN A 397 36.53 28.84 3.95
CA ASN A 397 35.78 27.96 4.85
C ASN A 397 34.41 27.60 4.27
N THR A 398 33.69 28.57 3.70
CA THR A 398 32.41 28.33 3.01
C THR A 398 32.58 27.43 1.80
N GLU A 399 33.63 27.62 0.98
CA GLU A 399 33.94 26.75 -0.15
C GLU A 399 34.23 25.29 0.29
N TRP A 400 34.93 25.12 1.43
CA TRP A 400 35.20 23.80 1.98
C TRP A 400 33.93 23.15 2.53
N LEU A 401 33.08 23.85 3.28
CA LEU A 401 31.78 23.38 3.74
C LEU A 401 30.87 22.97 2.55
N GLY A 402 30.84 23.79 1.50
CA GLY A 402 30.11 23.48 0.27
C GLY A 402 30.58 22.17 -0.37
N ALA A 403 31.90 21.91 -0.40
CA ALA A 403 32.43 20.64 -0.91
C ALA A 403 32.02 19.46 -0.02
N GLN A 404 31.99 19.63 1.31
CA GLN A 404 31.50 18.57 2.22
C GLN A 404 30.03 18.26 1.99
N PHE A 405 29.16 19.27 1.81
CA PHE A 405 27.77 19.08 1.50
C PHE A 405 27.58 18.37 0.16
N ALA A 406 28.32 18.74 -0.89
CA ALA A 406 28.26 18.07 -2.18
C ALA A 406 28.61 16.58 -2.06
N ARG A 407 29.70 16.24 -1.37
CA ARG A 407 30.06 14.84 -1.13
C ARG A 407 29.00 14.09 -0.31
N ALA A 408 28.49 14.68 0.77
CA ALA A 408 27.46 14.07 1.60
C ALA A 408 26.21 13.75 0.77
N ARG A 409 25.79 14.69 -0.07
CA ARG A 409 24.69 14.53 -1.00
C ARG A 409 24.94 13.40 -1.98
N HIS A 410 26.03 13.41 -2.72
CA HIS A 410 26.32 12.36 -3.72
C HIS A 410 26.49 10.98 -3.08
N ARG A 411 27.02 10.90 -1.85
CA ARG A 411 27.12 9.62 -1.09
C ARG A 411 25.74 9.08 -0.74
N VAL A 412 24.84 9.94 -0.26
CA VAL A 412 23.47 9.53 0.09
C VAL A 412 22.67 9.22 -1.18
N GLU A 413 22.80 10.02 -2.24
CA GLU A 413 22.18 9.76 -3.53
C GLU A 413 22.63 8.43 -4.14
N LEU A 414 23.91 8.05 -4.00
CA LEU A 414 24.39 6.74 -4.46
C LEU A 414 23.76 5.60 -3.69
N ALA A 415 23.71 5.69 -2.36
CA ALA A 415 23.06 4.70 -1.53
C ALA A 415 21.56 4.59 -1.86
N TYR A 416 20.90 5.73 -2.10
CA TYR A 416 19.51 5.77 -2.54
C TYR A 416 19.29 5.15 -3.92
N ALA A 417 20.13 5.47 -4.92
CA ALA A 417 20.03 4.90 -6.25
C ALA A 417 20.21 3.37 -6.23
N ARG A 418 21.15 2.88 -5.41
CA ARG A 418 21.36 1.44 -5.19
C ARG A 418 20.15 0.77 -4.52
N ALA A 419 19.58 1.38 -3.46
CA ALA A 419 18.37 0.90 -2.80
C ALA A 419 17.17 0.88 -3.76
N ARG A 420 17.03 1.94 -4.57
CA ARG A 420 15.98 2.05 -5.57
C ARG A 420 16.09 0.96 -6.64
N LEU A 421 17.29 0.70 -7.16
CA LEU A 421 17.53 -0.40 -8.10
C LEU A 421 17.11 -1.75 -7.52
N LEU A 422 17.51 -2.06 -6.27
CA LEU A 422 17.11 -3.31 -5.61
C LEU A 422 15.59 -3.41 -5.46
N THR A 423 14.94 -2.32 -5.03
CA THR A 423 13.47 -2.26 -4.92
C THR A 423 12.81 -2.40 -6.31
N THR A 424 13.35 -1.77 -7.35
CA THR A 424 12.87 -1.86 -8.73
C THR A 424 12.95 -3.30 -9.26
N LEU A 425 13.99 -4.04 -8.89
CA LEU A 425 14.17 -5.45 -9.23
C LEU A 425 13.29 -6.40 -8.39
N GLY A 426 12.60 -5.91 -7.37
CA GLY A 426 11.81 -6.75 -6.46
C GLY A 426 12.63 -7.46 -5.38
N LEU A 427 13.91 -7.07 -5.23
CA LEU A 427 14.80 -7.66 -4.25
C LEU A 427 14.62 -7.01 -2.87
N GLU A 428 14.94 -7.78 -1.82
CA GLU A 428 15.04 -7.21 -0.49
C GLU A 428 16.35 -6.44 -0.34
N VAL A 429 16.29 -5.32 0.37
CA VAL A 429 17.49 -4.63 0.81
C VAL A 429 18.09 -5.40 2.00
N PRO A 430 19.40 -5.69 1.98
CA PRO A 430 20.05 -6.45 3.04
C PRO A 430 20.14 -5.68 4.37
#